data_c1a500bb3cb23de0c047cd37e4e0a84d
#
_entry.id   c1a500bb3cb23de0c047cd37e4e0a84d
#
_cell.length_a   1.000
_cell.length_b   1.000
_cell.length_c   1.000
_cell.angle_alpha   90.00
_cell.angle_beta   90.00
_cell.angle_gamma   90.00
#
_symmetry.space_group_name_H-M   'P 1'
#
loop_
_entity.id
_entity.type
_entity.pdbx_description
1 polymer ?
#
loop_
_entity_poly.entity_id
_entity_poly.type
_entity_poly.pdbx_seq_one_letter_code
_entity_poly.pdbx_strand_id
1 'polypeptide(L)'
;MKKLMILGAGYSQLPLFEAAKRLGVYTVAASTPGDWPGFAAADEASYTDISDPEAVCRAARELGVDGVATCCLDTGVRAIGYTCEKLGLKGLTAEAGKISSDKFLMKEAFQKGGVSCAKHICVRSAEELETALEILRFPVILKAVDLMGSRGLFRCKTKEEALRYYGETMAATRKDYCLVEEFIEGEIFGCEAMMSDGKLVFCLPNNIEAWQSHVPTPIGHSVPYKKLTLLGDEVKRQLMLAINAVGLDNCPVNCDLIRRGNEVFVIEITGRAGATCLPEMVSLYYGIDYYEAIVQLALGMDVEKLWSAGRPKRSVLARSLTSDRTGIVKEIHNRNEKAELRQVDFAAPPENGLIDISFNIQAGEEVRRYENGRDRIGQVILTGKSLQECEERLEEVLANIHIEFTE
;
A
#
# COMPACT_ATOMS: atom_id res chain seq x y z
N MET A 1 9.55 -9.16 27.90
CA MET A 1 9.23 -8.09 26.94
C MET A 1 8.97 -8.80 25.61
N LYS A 2 7.88 -8.49 24.94
CA LYS A 2 7.59 -9.05 23.60
C LYS A 2 8.55 -8.49 22.58
N LYS A 3 8.93 -9.31 21.59
CA LYS A 3 9.86 -8.95 20.50
C LYS A 3 9.16 -9.04 19.14
N LEU A 4 9.20 -7.97 18.36
CA LEU A 4 8.61 -7.87 17.02
C LEU A 4 9.68 -7.68 15.96
N MET A 5 9.72 -8.53 14.94
CA MET A 5 10.51 -8.30 13.74
C MET A 5 9.69 -7.50 12.73
N ILE A 6 10.22 -6.35 12.31
CA ILE A 6 9.60 -5.49 11.29
C ILE A 6 10.39 -5.66 9.99
N LEU A 7 9.69 -6.12 8.94
CA LEU A 7 10.28 -6.32 7.62
C LEU A 7 10.25 -5.01 6.83
N GLY A 8 11.43 -4.56 6.43
CA GLY A 8 11.68 -3.27 5.85
C GLY A 8 12.18 -2.26 6.89
N ALA A 9 13.16 -1.45 6.50
CA ALA A 9 13.79 -0.44 7.35
C ALA A 9 13.77 0.97 6.72
N GLY A 10 12.93 1.19 5.70
CA GLY A 10 12.77 2.48 5.03
C GLY A 10 11.92 3.48 5.80
N TYR A 11 11.80 4.69 5.28
CA TYR A 11 11.01 5.77 5.90
C TYR A 11 9.56 5.38 6.17
N SER A 12 8.92 4.62 5.27
CA SER A 12 7.52 4.21 5.42
C SER A 12 7.27 3.23 6.58
N GLN A 13 8.32 2.59 7.13
CA GLN A 13 8.22 1.70 8.28
C GLN A 13 8.52 2.39 9.61
N LEU A 14 9.09 3.62 9.61
CA LEU A 14 9.41 4.34 10.85
C LEU A 14 8.23 4.47 11.82
N PRO A 15 7.00 4.82 11.38
CA PRO A 15 5.87 4.92 12.30
C PRO A 15 5.53 3.58 12.98
N LEU A 16 5.79 2.44 12.32
CA LEU A 16 5.57 1.13 12.92
C LEU A 16 6.58 0.82 14.05
N PHE A 17 7.86 1.22 13.88
CA PHE A 17 8.87 1.13 14.95
C PHE A 17 8.49 2.03 16.13
N GLU A 18 8.04 3.25 15.86
CA GLU A 18 7.61 4.20 16.90
C GLU A 18 6.39 3.66 17.67
N ALA A 19 5.42 3.10 16.99
CA ALA A 19 4.24 2.47 17.61
C ALA A 19 4.63 1.28 18.50
N ALA A 20 5.53 0.41 18.03
CA ALA A 20 6.05 -0.70 18.81
C ALA A 20 6.76 -0.23 20.09
N LYS A 21 7.56 0.84 19.99
CA LYS A 21 8.23 1.43 21.16
C LYS A 21 7.25 2.02 22.19
N ARG A 22 6.19 2.73 21.73
CA ARG A 22 5.14 3.23 22.63
C ARG A 22 4.46 2.11 23.41
N LEU A 23 4.31 0.93 22.78
CA LEU A 23 3.75 -0.27 23.40
C LEU A 23 4.76 -1.04 24.26
N GLY A 24 6.00 -0.59 24.41
CA GLY A 24 7.05 -1.27 25.17
C GLY A 24 7.51 -2.59 24.53
N VAL A 25 7.43 -2.70 23.20
CA VAL A 25 7.82 -3.87 22.40
C VAL A 25 9.26 -3.70 21.94
N TYR A 26 10.10 -4.73 22.13
CA TYR A 26 11.46 -4.77 21.58
C TYR A 26 11.40 -5.00 20.07
N THR A 27 12.09 -4.17 19.30
CA THR A 27 12.00 -4.16 17.84
C THR A 27 13.25 -4.67 17.15
N VAL A 28 13.08 -5.52 16.15
CA VAL A 28 14.14 -5.96 15.24
C VAL A 28 13.82 -5.44 13.84
N ALA A 29 14.71 -4.61 13.28
CA ALA A 29 14.60 -4.18 11.89
C ALA A 29 15.25 -5.21 10.96
N ALA A 30 14.50 -5.81 10.05
CA ALA A 30 15.01 -6.74 9.06
C ALA A 30 14.98 -6.13 7.66
N SER A 31 16.15 -5.97 7.03
CA SER A 31 16.32 -5.48 5.66
C SER A 31 17.70 -5.86 5.13
N THR A 32 17.91 -5.76 3.83
CA THR A 32 19.26 -5.83 3.25
C THR A 32 20.14 -4.71 3.80
N PRO A 33 21.48 -4.90 3.90
CA PRO A 33 22.40 -3.85 4.32
C PRO A 33 22.20 -2.56 3.51
N GLY A 34 22.29 -1.41 4.17
CA GLY A 34 22.12 -0.10 3.57
C GLY A 34 21.92 0.97 4.65
N ASP A 35 21.91 2.22 4.23
CA ASP A 35 21.63 3.38 5.10
C ASP A 35 20.12 3.58 5.25
N TRP A 36 19.48 2.62 5.92
CA TRP A 36 18.06 2.64 6.16
C TRP A 36 17.74 3.20 7.54
N PRO A 37 16.87 4.22 7.66
CA PRO A 37 16.59 4.88 8.93
C PRO A 37 15.95 3.96 9.97
N GLY A 38 15.29 2.88 9.56
CA GLY A 38 14.70 1.89 10.46
C GLY A 38 15.74 1.13 11.29
N PHE A 39 17.00 0.99 10.83
CA PHE A 39 18.06 0.38 11.65
C PHE A 39 18.42 1.24 12.85
N ALA A 40 18.42 2.57 12.70
CA ALA A 40 18.62 3.47 13.82
C ALA A 40 17.37 3.59 14.73
N ALA A 41 16.19 3.34 14.18
CA ALA A 41 14.94 3.38 14.92
C ALA A 41 14.68 2.11 15.74
N ALA A 42 15.20 0.95 15.35
CA ALA A 42 15.03 -0.33 16.03
C ALA A 42 15.96 -0.51 17.22
N ASP A 43 15.62 -1.47 18.11
CA ASP A 43 16.51 -1.89 19.20
C ASP A 43 17.61 -2.83 18.70
N GLU A 44 17.37 -3.57 17.60
CA GLU A 44 18.29 -4.53 17.01
C GLU A 44 18.16 -4.53 15.47
N ALA A 45 19.30 -4.66 14.76
CA ALA A 45 19.33 -4.76 13.30
C ALA A 45 19.58 -6.22 12.86
N SER A 46 18.79 -6.68 11.88
CA SER A 46 18.99 -7.96 11.20
C SER A 46 19.18 -7.73 9.71
N TYR A 47 20.39 -7.97 9.22
CA TYR A 47 20.73 -7.81 7.79
C TYR A 47 20.25 -9.01 6.99
N THR A 48 18.94 -9.06 6.73
CA THR A 48 18.25 -10.18 6.10
C THR A 48 17.53 -9.71 4.86
N ASP A 49 17.67 -10.44 3.74
CA ASP A 49 16.86 -10.20 2.55
C ASP A 49 15.41 -10.61 2.84
N ILE A 50 14.54 -9.63 2.96
CA ILE A 50 13.11 -9.83 3.26
C ILE A 50 12.33 -10.44 2.09
N SER A 51 12.90 -10.57 0.90
CA SER A 51 12.33 -11.28 -0.23
C SER A 51 12.57 -12.80 -0.17
N ASP A 52 13.48 -13.26 0.72
CA ASP A 52 13.76 -14.67 1.01
C ASP A 52 13.01 -15.13 2.28
N PRO A 53 11.89 -15.88 2.14
CA PRO A 53 11.11 -16.34 3.28
C PRO A 53 11.88 -17.24 4.25
N GLU A 54 12.81 -18.05 3.74
CA GLU A 54 13.60 -18.96 4.57
C GLU A 54 14.63 -18.18 5.40
N ALA A 55 15.28 -17.17 4.81
CA ALA A 55 16.23 -16.32 5.51
C ALA A 55 15.52 -15.55 6.65
N VAL A 56 14.34 -14.96 6.38
CA VAL A 56 13.54 -14.28 7.41
C VAL A 56 13.12 -15.24 8.52
N CYS A 57 12.65 -16.44 8.18
CA CYS A 57 12.24 -17.44 9.17
C CYS A 57 13.41 -17.92 10.05
N ARG A 58 14.61 -18.11 9.47
CA ARG A 58 15.83 -18.44 10.24
C ARG A 58 16.18 -17.31 11.23
N ALA A 59 16.27 -16.09 10.74
CA ALA A 59 16.56 -14.90 11.57
C ALA A 59 15.52 -14.72 12.69
N ALA A 60 14.22 -14.83 12.37
CA ALA A 60 13.14 -14.72 13.35
C ALA A 60 13.23 -15.77 14.46
N ARG A 61 13.58 -17.01 14.09
CA ARG A 61 13.78 -18.12 15.05
C ARG A 61 15.00 -17.88 15.94
N GLU A 62 16.15 -17.50 15.36
CA GLU A 62 17.40 -17.25 16.08
C GLU A 62 17.26 -16.10 17.07
N LEU A 63 16.53 -15.07 16.69
CA LEU A 63 16.25 -13.89 17.52
C LEU A 63 15.13 -14.10 18.52
N GLY A 64 14.37 -15.20 18.40
CA GLY A 64 13.28 -15.53 19.31
C GLY A 64 12.15 -14.49 19.29
N VAL A 65 11.69 -14.07 18.10
CA VAL A 65 10.64 -13.07 17.99
C VAL A 65 9.26 -13.64 18.31
N ASP A 66 8.38 -12.81 18.86
CA ASP A 66 6.98 -13.16 19.19
C ASP A 66 6.01 -12.81 18.04
N GLY A 67 6.46 -12.05 17.04
CA GLY A 67 5.65 -11.66 15.90
C GLY A 67 6.49 -11.09 14.77
N VAL A 68 5.91 -11.05 13.56
CA VAL A 68 6.51 -10.46 12.36
C VAL A 68 5.48 -9.57 11.68
N ALA A 69 5.87 -8.34 11.32
CA ALA A 69 4.98 -7.37 10.68
C ALA A 69 5.68 -6.57 9.60
N THR A 70 4.92 -5.94 8.74
CA THR A 70 5.34 -4.85 7.84
C THR A 70 4.20 -3.88 7.61
N CYS A 71 4.49 -2.70 7.10
CA CYS A 71 3.52 -1.78 6.53
C CYS A 71 4.07 -1.16 5.25
N CYS A 72 3.20 -0.76 4.34
CA CYS A 72 3.56 -0.03 3.11
C CYS A 72 4.54 -0.74 2.17
N LEU A 73 4.79 -2.05 2.34
CA LEU A 73 5.81 -2.79 1.61
C LEU A 73 5.37 -4.23 1.31
N ASP A 74 5.17 -4.56 0.02
CA ASP A 74 4.71 -5.90 -0.40
C ASP A 74 5.80 -6.98 -0.36
N THR A 75 7.07 -6.58 -0.52
CA THR A 75 8.20 -7.53 -0.64
C THR A 75 8.28 -8.50 0.54
N GLY A 76 7.91 -8.07 1.74
CA GLY A 76 7.95 -8.90 2.95
C GLY A 76 6.73 -9.81 3.17
N VAL A 77 5.62 -9.62 2.45
CA VAL A 77 4.34 -10.31 2.74
C VAL A 77 4.46 -11.83 2.66
N ARG A 78 5.15 -12.34 1.62
CA ARG A 78 5.42 -13.78 1.48
C ARG A 78 6.25 -14.33 2.64
N ALA A 79 7.25 -13.58 3.08
CA ALA A 79 8.11 -13.98 4.19
C ALA A 79 7.36 -13.95 5.54
N ILE A 80 6.44 -12.99 5.74
CA ILE A 80 5.55 -12.98 6.92
C ILE A 80 4.75 -14.27 6.97
N GLY A 81 4.02 -14.63 5.89
CA GLY A 81 3.19 -15.82 5.87
C GLY A 81 3.98 -17.09 6.15
N TYR A 82 5.12 -17.27 5.48
CA TYR A 82 6.00 -18.41 5.69
C TYR A 82 6.52 -18.50 7.13
N THR A 83 6.99 -17.38 7.69
CA THR A 83 7.56 -17.33 9.03
C THR A 83 6.49 -17.56 10.10
N CYS A 84 5.33 -16.91 10.00
CA CYS A 84 4.24 -17.08 10.95
C CYS A 84 3.79 -18.54 11.03
N GLU A 85 3.57 -19.18 9.87
CA GLU A 85 3.16 -20.58 9.82
C GLU A 85 4.24 -21.53 10.38
N LYS A 86 5.51 -21.35 10.01
CA LYS A 86 6.63 -22.20 10.45
C LYS A 86 6.96 -22.08 11.94
N LEU A 87 6.72 -20.92 12.53
CA LEU A 87 7.03 -20.65 13.94
C LEU A 87 5.78 -20.68 14.84
N GLY A 88 4.58 -20.90 14.29
CA GLY A 88 3.32 -20.86 15.04
C GLY A 88 2.99 -19.47 15.59
N LEU A 89 3.41 -18.41 14.88
CA LEU A 89 3.09 -17.03 15.22
C LEU A 89 1.75 -16.62 14.61
N LYS A 90 1.07 -15.65 15.23
CA LYS A 90 -0.15 -15.08 14.66
C LYS A 90 0.18 -14.26 13.40
N GLY A 91 -0.59 -14.46 12.33
CA GLY A 91 -0.38 -13.77 11.06
C GLY A 91 -0.90 -14.57 9.86
N LEU A 92 -0.42 -14.22 8.68
CA LEU A 92 -0.76 -14.88 7.42
C LEU A 92 -0.28 -16.35 7.41
N THR A 93 -0.99 -17.19 6.65
CA THR A 93 -0.46 -18.50 6.23
C THR A 93 0.57 -18.36 5.12
N ALA A 94 1.43 -19.35 4.94
CA ALA A 94 2.41 -19.36 3.83
C ALA A 94 1.73 -19.29 2.46
N GLU A 95 0.60 -19.98 2.28
CA GLU A 95 -0.16 -19.97 1.04
C GLU A 95 -0.82 -18.60 0.79
N ALA A 96 -1.43 -17.96 1.79
CA ALA A 96 -1.98 -16.62 1.65
C ALA A 96 -0.90 -15.58 1.29
N GLY A 97 0.26 -15.64 1.95
CA GLY A 97 1.42 -14.81 1.62
C GLY A 97 1.93 -15.02 0.20
N LYS A 98 1.94 -16.25 -0.30
CA LYS A 98 2.34 -16.59 -1.67
C LYS A 98 1.33 -16.07 -2.70
N ILE A 99 0.03 -16.32 -2.50
CA ILE A 99 -1.02 -15.90 -3.43
C ILE A 99 -1.08 -14.38 -3.52
N SER A 100 -1.04 -13.66 -2.40
CA SER A 100 -1.10 -12.19 -2.38
C SER A 100 0.16 -11.49 -2.93
N SER A 101 1.25 -12.25 -3.14
CA SER A 101 2.50 -11.73 -3.70
C SER A 101 2.70 -12.07 -5.19
N ASP A 102 1.72 -12.67 -5.84
CA ASP A 102 1.78 -13.07 -7.25
C ASP A 102 0.44 -12.81 -7.94
N LYS A 103 0.41 -11.84 -8.86
CA LYS A 103 -0.83 -11.39 -9.51
C LYS A 103 -1.55 -12.51 -10.27
N PHE A 104 -0.83 -13.46 -10.86
CA PHE A 104 -1.46 -14.58 -11.54
C PHE A 104 -2.12 -15.54 -10.55
N LEU A 105 -1.42 -15.97 -9.50
CA LEU A 105 -2.00 -16.83 -8.47
C LEU A 105 -3.20 -16.18 -7.79
N MET A 106 -3.12 -14.87 -7.55
CA MET A 106 -4.20 -14.06 -7.01
C MET A 106 -5.44 -14.08 -7.91
N LYS A 107 -5.28 -13.88 -9.22
CA LYS A 107 -6.40 -13.90 -10.18
C LYS A 107 -7.04 -15.29 -10.29
N GLU A 108 -6.24 -16.35 -10.26
CA GLU A 108 -6.74 -17.72 -10.21
C GLU A 108 -7.57 -17.98 -8.94
N ALA A 109 -7.10 -17.47 -7.79
CA ALA A 109 -7.84 -17.55 -6.54
C ALA A 109 -9.17 -16.76 -6.64
N PHE A 110 -9.13 -15.55 -7.20
CA PHE A 110 -10.32 -14.73 -7.42
C PHE A 110 -11.36 -15.44 -8.28
N GLN A 111 -10.94 -16.01 -9.39
CA GLN A 111 -11.83 -16.74 -10.29
C GLN A 111 -12.51 -17.93 -9.58
N LYS A 112 -11.74 -18.71 -8.82
CA LYS A 112 -12.28 -19.83 -8.02
C LYS A 112 -13.20 -19.39 -6.90
N GLY A 113 -12.90 -18.22 -6.29
CA GLY A 113 -13.68 -17.63 -5.20
C GLY A 113 -14.88 -16.80 -5.64
N GLY A 114 -15.16 -16.66 -6.93
CA GLY A 114 -16.27 -15.88 -7.46
C GLY A 114 -16.12 -14.36 -7.28
N VAL A 115 -14.89 -13.88 -7.17
CA VAL A 115 -14.56 -12.45 -7.10
C VAL A 115 -14.72 -11.82 -8.48
N SER A 116 -15.37 -10.68 -8.58
CA SER A 116 -15.41 -9.91 -9.81
C SER A 116 -14.02 -9.34 -10.11
N CYS A 117 -13.38 -9.81 -11.17
CA CYS A 117 -12.07 -9.34 -11.63
C CYS A 117 -11.98 -9.34 -13.16
N ALA A 118 -10.93 -8.76 -13.72
CA ALA A 118 -10.68 -8.76 -15.15
C ALA A 118 -10.48 -10.21 -15.67
N LYS A 119 -10.97 -10.48 -16.87
CA LYS A 119 -10.62 -11.71 -17.61
C LYS A 119 -9.12 -11.67 -17.88
N HIS A 120 -8.43 -12.77 -17.62
CA HIS A 120 -6.97 -12.81 -17.62
C HIS A 120 -6.44 -14.12 -18.18
N ILE A 121 -5.20 -14.10 -18.67
CA ILE A 121 -4.45 -15.26 -19.17
C ILE A 121 -2.99 -15.11 -18.75
N CYS A 122 -2.41 -16.18 -18.23
CA CYS A 122 -0.97 -16.27 -17.97
C CYS A 122 -0.24 -16.63 -19.28
N VAL A 123 0.86 -15.96 -19.58
CA VAL A 123 1.66 -16.19 -20.79
C VAL A 123 3.14 -16.33 -20.49
N ARG A 124 3.81 -17.28 -21.15
CA ARG A 124 5.24 -17.60 -20.99
C ARG A 124 6.06 -17.37 -22.25
N SER A 125 5.39 -17.20 -23.38
CA SER A 125 6.05 -16.95 -24.67
C SER A 125 5.27 -15.94 -25.50
N ALA A 126 5.90 -15.41 -26.56
CA ALA A 126 5.24 -14.53 -27.51
C ALA A 126 4.10 -15.23 -28.26
N GLU A 127 4.23 -16.52 -28.55
CA GLU A 127 3.19 -17.33 -29.22
C GLU A 127 1.98 -17.55 -28.29
N GLU A 128 2.21 -17.78 -26.99
CA GLU A 128 1.12 -17.84 -25.99
C GLU A 128 0.43 -16.47 -25.86
N LEU A 129 1.21 -15.37 -25.91
CA LEU A 129 0.64 -14.03 -25.90
C LEU A 129 -0.25 -13.80 -27.13
N GLU A 130 0.22 -14.14 -28.33
CA GLU A 130 -0.59 -14.02 -29.55
C GLU A 130 -1.93 -14.76 -29.43
N THR A 131 -1.89 -15.99 -28.93
CA THR A 131 -3.10 -16.81 -28.69
C THR A 131 -4.01 -16.15 -27.65
N ALA A 132 -3.45 -15.60 -26.56
CA ALA A 132 -4.22 -14.92 -25.54
C ALA A 132 -4.93 -13.66 -26.08
N LEU A 133 -4.26 -12.91 -26.97
CA LEU A 133 -4.80 -11.72 -27.59
C LEU A 133 -5.95 -11.97 -28.59
N GLU A 134 -6.11 -13.21 -29.09
CA GLU A 134 -7.28 -13.62 -29.87
C GLU A 134 -8.52 -13.87 -29.00
N ILE A 135 -8.31 -14.14 -27.70
CA ILE A 135 -9.37 -14.47 -26.73
C ILE A 135 -9.83 -13.27 -25.93
N LEU A 136 -8.88 -12.34 -25.60
CA LEU A 136 -9.12 -11.19 -24.78
C LEU A 136 -9.58 -9.98 -25.62
N ARG A 137 -10.43 -9.14 -25.02
CA ARG A 137 -10.90 -7.91 -25.65
C ARG A 137 -9.95 -6.75 -25.38
N PHE A 138 -9.57 -6.03 -26.43
CA PHE A 138 -8.80 -4.80 -26.30
C PHE A 138 -9.64 -3.63 -25.73
N PRO A 139 -9.01 -2.70 -24.99
CA PRO A 139 -7.59 -2.70 -24.65
C PRO A 139 -7.26 -3.79 -23.63
N VAL A 140 -6.01 -4.27 -23.66
CA VAL A 140 -5.47 -5.21 -22.66
C VAL A 140 -4.38 -4.54 -21.84
N ILE A 141 -4.03 -5.13 -20.70
CA ILE A 141 -2.90 -4.72 -19.87
C ILE A 141 -1.97 -5.90 -19.62
N LEU A 142 -0.68 -5.73 -19.97
CA LEU A 142 0.39 -6.63 -19.61
C LEU A 142 0.90 -6.29 -18.22
N LYS A 143 1.15 -7.30 -17.36
CA LYS A 143 1.60 -7.11 -15.99
C LYS A 143 2.72 -8.06 -15.61
N ALA A 144 3.84 -7.50 -15.15
CA ALA A 144 4.78 -8.24 -14.32
C ALA A 144 4.07 -8.69 -13.04
N VAL A 145 4.18 -9.98 -12.67
CA VAL A 145 3.31 -10.57 -11.65
C VAL A 145 3.76 -10.35 -10.22
N ASP A 146 5.03 -10.01 -10.00
CA ASP A 146 5.72 -9.93 -8.71
C ASP A 146 6.23 -8.52 -8.38
N LEU A 147 5.72 -7.49 -9.04
CA LEU A 147 6.11 -6.10 -8.84
C LEU A 147 4.95 -5.23 -8.33
N MET A 148 5.32 -4.14 -7.67
CA MET A 148 4.42 -3.10 -7.13
C MET A 148 4.67 -1.74 -7.78
N GLY A 149 3.76 -0.77 -7.54
CA GLY A 149 3.93 0.62 -7.96
C GLY A 149 3.93 0.80 -9.48
N SER A 150 3.03 0.10 -10.18
CA SER A 150 2.81 0.17 -11.63
C SER A 150 4.02 -0.17 -12.50
N ARG A 151 5.05 -0.82 -11.94
CA ARG A 151 6.24 -1.25 -12.69
C ARG A 151 5.94 -2.48 -13.53
N GLY A 152 6.45 -2.50 -14.77
CA GLY A 152 6.21 -3.61 -15.70
C GLY A 152 4.74 -3.78 -16.08
N LEU A 153 3.96 -2.69 -16.06
CA LEU A 153 2.57 -2.62 -16.48
C LEU A 153 2.48 -1.79 -17.77
N PHE A 154 1.83 -2.36 -18.80
CA PHE A 154 1.64 -1.69 -20.08
C PHE A 154 0.21 -1.88 -20.57
N ARG A 155 -0.53 -0.76 -20.69
CA ARG A 155 -1.84 -0.75 -21.35
C ARG A 155 -1.62 -0.74 -22.87
N CYS A 156 -2.18 -1.73 -23.56
CA CYS A 156 -2.05 -1.92 -24.99
C CYS A 156 -3.42 -1.83 -25.67
N LYS A 157 -3.51 -0.99 -26.69
CA LYS A 157 -4.74 -0.80 -27.48
C LYS A 157 -4.80 -1.74 -28.68
N THR A 158 -3.65 -2.25 -29.12
CA THR A 158 -3.53 -3.13 -30.29
C THR A 158 -2.62 -4.34 -30.00
N LYS A 159 -2.71 -5.36 -30.85
CA LYS A 159 -1.85 -6.55 -30.79
C LYS A 159 -0.37 -6.19 -30.92
N GLU A 160 -0.07 -5.25 -31.82
CA GLU A 160 1.32 -4.81 -32.08
C GLU A 160 1.93 -4.12 -30.86
N GLU A 161 1.15 -3.31 -30.13
CA GLU A 161 1.58 -2.69 -28.86
C GLU A 161 1.86 -3.76 -27.81
N ALA A 162 0.99 -4.76 -27.67
CA ALA A 162 1.16 -5.83 -26.69
C ALA A 162 2.42 -6.67 -26.97
N LEU A 163 2.66 -7.03 -28.23
CA LEU A 163 3.86 -7.78 -28.63
C LEU A 163 5.14 -6.95 -28.41
N ARG A 164 5.10 -5.64 -28.67
CA ARG A 164 6.23 -4.74 -28.43
C ARG A 164 6.60 -4.66 -26.95
N TYR A 165 5.61 -4.52 -26.04
CA TYR A 165 5.86 -4.38 -24.61
C TYR A 165 6.07 -5.71 -23.86
N TYR A 166 5.83 -6.85 -24.51
CA TYR A 166 6.00 -8.15 -23.89
C TYR A 166 7.42 -8.37 -23.34
N GLY A 167 8.45 -8.03 -24.15
CA GLY A 167 9.84 -8.15 -23.73
C GLY A 167 10.17 -7.29 -22.50
N GLU A 168 9.65 -6.08 -22.43
CA GLU A 168 9.85 -5.18 -21.29
C GLU A 168 9.12 -5.70 -20.04
N THR A 169 7.91 -6.24 -20.19
CA THR A 169 7.16 -6.86 -19.09
C THR A 169 7.89 -8.06 -18.52
N MET A 170 8.41 -8.96 -19.40
CA MET A 170 9.18 -10.13 -19.01
C MET A 170 10.54 -9.79 -18.40
N ALA A 171 11.19 -8.74 -18.85
CA ALA A 171 12.44 -8.25 -18.27
C ALA A 171 12.24 -7.63 -16.86
N ALA A 172 11.05 -7.17 -16.56
CA ALA A 172 10.74 -6.57 -15.26
C ALA A 172 10.45 -7.62 -14.17
N THR A 173 9.80 -8.74 -14.50
CA THR A 173 9.47 -9.81 -13.54
C THR A 173 10.66 -10.73 -13.28
N ARG A 174 10.69 -11.37 -12.10
CA ARG A 174 11.62 -12.46 -11.77
C ARG A 174 11.06 -13.84 -12.12
N LYS A 175 9.84 -13.89 -12.67
CA LYS A 175 9.14 -15.10 -13.08
C LYS A 175 9.38 -15.39 -14.57
N ASP A 176 9.13 -16.62 -14.97
CA ASP A 176 9.13 -17.07 -16.37
C ASP A 176 7.78 -16.85 -17.07
N TYR A 177 6.90 -16.02 -16.46
CA TYR A 177 5.58 -15.68 -16.98
C TYR A 177 5.16 -14.25 -16.61
N CYS A 178 4.24 -13.73 -17.38
CA CYS A 178 3.51 -12.53 -17.08
C CYS A 178 1.99 -12.74 -17.21
N LEU A 179 1.22 -11.75 -16.82
CA LEU A 179 -0.24 -11.74 -16.85
C LEU A 179 -0.72 -10.79 -17.92
N VAL A 180 -1.69 -11.22 -18.72
CA VAL A 180 -2.44 -10.39 -19.68
C VAL A 180 -3.87 -10.32 -19.21
N GLU A 181 -4.43 -9.11 -19.05
CA GLU A 181 -5.82 -8.88 -18.61
C GLU A 181 -6.56 -7.99 -19.58
N GLU A 182 -7.89 -8.20 -19.72
CA GLU A 182 -8.75 -7.17 -20.29
C GLU A 182 -8.70 -5.90 -19.43
N PHE A 183 -8.46 -4.76 -20.04
CA PHE A 183 -8.43 -3.49 -19.30
C PHE A 183 -9.86 -3.06 -18.96
N ILE A 184 -10.16 -2.93 -17.68
CA ILE A 184 -11.44 -2.43 -17.21
C ILE A 184 -11.38 -0.90 -17.21
N GLU A 185 -12.21 -0.26 -18.02
CA GLU A 185 -12.40 1.19 -17.98
C GLU A 185 -13.32 1.56 -16.82
N GLY A 186 -12.84 2.43 -15.92
CA GLY A 186 -13.61 2.81 -14.74
C GLY A 186 -12.84 3.71 -13.78
N GLU A 187 -13.46 4.05 -12.68
CA GLU A 187 -12.89 4.82 -11.60
C GLU A 187 -12.16 3.89 -10.63
N ILE A 188 -10.85 4.12 -10.47
CA ILE A 188 -10.03 3.37 -9.51
C ILE A 188 -10.25 3.96 -8.11
N PHE A 189 -10.39 3.09 -7.13
CA PHE A 189 -10.49 3.44 -5.73
C PHE A 189 -9.88 2.32 -4.87
N GLY A 190 -9.61 2.60 -3.59
CA GLY A 190 -8.98 1.65 -2.69
C GLY A 190 -9.90 1.22 -1.55
N CYS A 191 -9.46 0.23 -0.80
CA CYS A 191 -10.08 -0.16 0.47
C CYS A 191 -9.01 -0.67 1.44
N GLU A 192 -8.89 0.00 2.58
CA GLU A 192 -8.13 -0.52 3.72
C GLU A 192 -9.05 -1.33 4.62
N ALA A 193 -8.53 -2.43 5.15
CA ALA A 193 -9.26 -3.29 6.07
C ALA A 193 -8.30 -3.98 7.05
N MET A 194 -8.86 -4.68 8.04
CA MET A 194 -8.11 -5.56 8.93
C MET A 194 -8.93 -6.81 9.22
N MET A 195 -8.27 -7.95 9.16
CA MET A 195 -8.81 -9.24 9.57
C MET A 195 -8.17 -9.69 10.87
N SER A 196 -8.97 -10.23 11.79
CA SER A 196 -8.50 -10.87 13.03
C SER A 196 -9.40 -12.05 13.38
N ASP A 197 -8.81 -13.24 13.50
CA ASP A 197 -9.51 -14.48 13.88
C ASP A 197 -10.80 -14.74 13.05
N GLY A 198 -10.68 -14.60 11.73
CA GLY A 198 -11.77 -14.81 10.77
C GLY A 198 -12.80 -13.67 10.71
N LYS A 199 -12.61 -12.57 11.43
CA LYS A 199 -13.52 -11.44 11.47
C LYS A 199 -12.95 -10.22 10.77
N LEU A 200 -13.81 -9.51 10.06
CA LEU A 200 -13.50 -8.19 9.51
C LEU A 200 -13.61 -7.14 10.62
N VAL A 201 -12.48 -6.61 11.08
CA VAL A 201 -12.40 -5.61 12.14
C VAL A 201 -12.88 -4.24 11.66
N PHE A 202 -12.42 -3.82 10.51
CA PHE A 202 -12.92 -2.63 9.81
C PHE A 202 -12.79 -2.79 8.29
N CYS A 203 -13.53 -1.94 7.57
CA CYS A 203 -13.46 -1.80 6.12
C CYS A 203 -13.61 -0.31 5.78
N LEU A 204 -12.61 0.28 5.16
CA LEU A 204 -12.55 1.71 4.85
C LEU A 204 -12.26 1.93 3.36
N PRO A 205 -13.31 1.97 2.50
CA PRO A 205 -13.14 2.41 1.12
C PRO A 205 -12.63 3.84 1.06
N ASN A 206 -11.71 4.11 0.15
CA ASN A 206 -11.08 5.42 -0.03
C ASN A 206 -11.06 5.83 -1.50
N ASN A 207 -11.07 7.13 -1.75
CA ASN A 207 -10.86 7.67 -3.08
C ASN A 207 -9.36 7.65 -3.40
N ILE A 208 -9.03 7.38 -4.66
CA ILE A 208 -7.68 7.48 -5.19
C ILE A 208 -7.63 8.69 -6.13
N GLU A 209 -6.68 9.58 -5.89
CA GLU A 209 -6.25 10.55 -6.87
C GLU A 209 -5.05 9.98 -7.61
N ALA A 210 -5.17 9.85 -8.92
CA ALA A 210 -4.14 9.24 -9.74
C ALA A 210 -3.47 10.25 -10.67
N TRP A 211 -2.15 10.19 -10.75
CA TRP A 211 -1.39 10.86 -11.79
C TRP A 211 -1.68 10.20 -13.15
N GLN A 212 -2.05 11.02 -14.12
CA GLN A 212 -2.38 10.55 -15.45
C GLN A 212 -1.10 10.29 -16.25
N SER A 213 -0.73 9.02 -16.32
CA SER A 213 0.34 8.51 -17.19
C SER A 213 -0.22 7.39 -18.06
N HIS A 214 0.65 6.62 -18.73
CA HIS A 214 0.22 5.43 -19.50
C HIS A 214 -0.51 4.38 -18.62
N VAL A 215 -0.17 4.32 -17.31
CA VAL A 215 -0.93 3.60 -16.29
C VAL A 215 -1.15 4.56 -15.12
N PRO A 216 -2.40 4.78 -14.68
CA PRO A 216 -2.68 5.65 -13.55
C PRO A 216 -1.91 5.23 -12.29
N THR A 217 -1.16 6.17 -11.69
CA THR A 217 -0.37 5.93 -10.48
C THR A 217 -0.93 6.75 -9.32
N PRO A 218 -1.27 6.14 -8.17
CA PRO A 218 -1.79 6.88 -7.02
C PRO A 218 -0.82 7.95 -6.52
N ILE A 219 -1.30 9.19 -6.39
CA ILE A 219 -0.58 10.32 -5.79
C ILE A 219 -1.25 10.84 -4.54
N GLY A 220 -2.48 10.42 -4.27
CA GLY A 220 -3.23 10.82 -3.10
C GLY A 220 -4.42 9.92 -2.82
N HIS A 221 -4.87 9.99 -1.58
CA HIS A 221 -6.05 9.27 -1.11
C HIS A 221 -6.92 10.19 -0.27
N SER A 222 -8.22 9.90 -0.21
CA SER A 222 -9.11 10.60 0.71
C SER A 222 -10.27 9.72 1.20
N VAL A 223 -10.76 10.02 2.41
CA VAL A 223 -11.91 9.36 3.03
C VAL A 223 -12.87 10.41 3.58
N PRO A 224 -14.18 10.12 3.60
CA PRO A 224 -14.87 8.90 3.16
C PRO A 224 -14.89 8.72 1.63
N TYR A 225 -15.09 7.50 1.17
CA TYR A 225 -15.26 7.23 -0.26
C TYR A 225 -16.52 7.95 -0.79
N LYS A 226 -16.39 8.72 -1.87
CA LYS A 226 -17.46 9.57 -2.43
C LYS A 226 -18.72 8.79 -2.85
N LYS A 227 -18.60 7.49 -3.12
CA LYS A 227 -19.71 6.61 -3.51
C LYS A 227 -20.10 5.58 -2.45
N LEU A 228 -19.70 5.79 -1.19
CA LEU A 228 -19.92 4.85 -0.09
C LEU A 228 -21.39 4.48 0.10
N THR A 229 -22.30 5.46 0.05
CA THR A 229 -23.73 5.23 0.21
C THR A 229 -24.32 4.34 -0.91
N LEU A 230 -23.77 4.42 -2.12
CA LEU A 230 -24.26 3.67 -3.28
C LEU A 230 -23.65 2.27 -3.36
N LEU A 231 -22.36 2.14 -3.03
CA LEU A 231 -21.57 0.94 -3.32
C LEU A 231 -20.99 0.26 -2.09
N GLY A 232 -21.21 0.78 -0.89
CA GLY A 232 -20.55 0.27 0.33
C GLY A 232 -20.76 -1.22 0.58
N ASP A 233 -21.98 -1.71 0.38
CA ASP A 233 -22.29 -3.14 0.54
C ASP A 233 -21.61 -4.00 -0.52
N GLU A 234 -21.59 -3.55 -1.79
CA GLU A 234 -20.93 -4.27 -2.87
C GLU A 234 -19.40 -4.28 -2.70
N VAL A 235 -18.81 -3.16 -2.29
CA VAL A 235 -17.38 -3.08 -1.95
C VAL A 235 -17.04 -4.08 -0.85
N LYS A 236 -17.80 -4.08 0.25
CA LYS A 236 -17.60 -5.03 1.36
C LYS A 236 -17.77 -6.47 0.90
N ARG A 237 -18.75 -6.75 0.06
CA ARG A 237 -19.00 -8.10 -0.50
C ARG A 237 -17.81 -8.57 -1.34
N GLN A 238 -17.33 -7.76 -2.28
CA GLN A 238 -16.20 -8.11 -3.15
C GLN A 238 -14.90 -8.24 -2.35
N LEU A 239 -14.68 -7.34 -1.38
CA LEU A 239 -13.53 -7.41 -0.47
C LEU A 239 -13.54 -8.74 0.30
N MET A 240 -14.66 -9.13 0.90
CA MET A 240 -14.74 -10.38 1.65
C MET A 240 -14.57 -11.63 0.78
N LEU A 241 -15.10 -11.61 -0.45
CA LEU A 241 -14.84 -12.68 -1.42
C LEU A 241 -13.34 -12.78 -1.74
N ALA A 242 -12.67 -11.65 -1.97
CA ALA A 242 -11.24 -11.62 -2.27
C ALA A 242 -10.38 -12.04 -1.06
N ILE A 243 -10.70 -11.58 0.15
CA ILE A 243 -10.06 -12.00 1.41
C ILE A 243 -10.16 -13.51 1.56
N ASN A 244 -11.35 -14.09 1.41
CA ASN A 244 -11.58 -15.52 1.55
C ASN A 244 -10.89 -16.33 0.44
N ALA A 245 -10.91 -15.83 -0.80
CA ALA A 245 -10.27 -16.49 -1.93
C ALA A 245 -8.75 -16.60 -1.79
N VAL A 246 -8.11 -15.56 -1.24
CA VAL A 246 -6.65 -15.53 -0.98
C VAL A 246 -6.30 -16.18 0.35
N GLY A 247 -7.26 -16.29 1.28
CA GLY A 247 -7.05 -16.80 2.64
C GLY A 247 -6.37 -15.80 3.57
N LEU A 248 -6.64 -14.50 3.39
CA LEU A 248 -6.09 -13.45 4.25
C LEU A 248 -6.80 -13.46 5.61
N ASP A 249 -6.04 -13.67 6.68
CA ASP A 249 -6.50 -13.52 8.06
C ASP A 249 -5.36 -13.07 8.97
N ASN A 250 -5.71 -12.49 10.11
CA ASN A 250 -4.77 -11.96 11.09
C ASN A 250 -3.74 -10.99 10.46
N CYS A 251 -4.22 -10.10 9.62
CA CYS A 251 -3.39 -9.12 8.91
C CYS A 251 -4.16 -7.84 8.60
N PRO A 252 -3.46 -6.72 8.41
CA PRO A 252 -3.96 -5.61 7.63
C PRO A 252 -4.24 -6.05 6.19
N VAL A 253 -5.16 -5.39 5.53
CA VAL A 253 -5.52 -5.68 4.13
C VAL A 253 -5.60 -4.38 3.35
N ASN A 254 -4.87 -4.30 2.25
CA ASN A 254 -5.01 -3.25 1.25
C ASN A 254 -5.58 -3.87 -0.03
N CYS A 255 -6.59 -3.26 -0.60
CA CYS A 255 -7.28 -3.74 -1.79
C CYS A 255 -7.47 -2.61 -2.78
N ASP A 256 -7.00 -2.80 -4.02
CA ASP A 256 -7.26 -1.90 -5.13
C ASP A 256 -8.46 -2.40 -5.93
N LEU A 257 -9.40 -1.48 -6.19
CA LEU A 257 -10.67 -1.76 -6.82
C LEU A 257 -10.91 -0.81 -8.00
N ILE A 258 -11.79 -1.21 -8.90
CA ILE A 258 -12.26 -0.36 -9.98
C ILE A 258 -13.78 -0.43 -10.09
N ARG A 259 -14.40 0.73 -10.26
CA ARG A 259 -15.84 0.87 -10.45
C ARG A 259 -16.17 1.14 -11.92
N ARG A 260 -17.07 0.34 -12.47
CA ARG A 260 -17.70 0.56 -13.77
C ARG A 260 -19.22 0.61 -13.60
N GLY A 261 -19.80 1.79 -13.67
CA GLY A 261 -21.21 1.96 -13.30
C GLY A 261 -21.44 1.61 -11.82
N ASN A 262 -22.27 0.60 -11.55
CA ASN A 262 -22.53 0.06 -10.22
C ASN A 262 -21.78 -1.27 -9.96
N GLU A 263 -20.98 -1.74 -10.91
CA GLU A 263 -20.16 -2.93 -10.74
C GLU A 263 -18.85 -2.57 -10.07
N VAL A 264 -18.38 -3.43 -9.17
CA VAL A 264 -17.09 -3.32 -8.47
C VAL A 264 -16.23 -4.53 -8.85
N PHE A 265 -15.02 -4.26 -9.32
CA PHE A 265 -14.03 -5.27 -9.67
C PHE A 265 -12.80 -5.15 -8.78
N VAL A 266 -12.25 -6.27 -8.34
CA VAL A 266 -11.01 -6.31 -7.58
C VAL A 266 -9.82 -6.36 -8.55
N ILE A 267 -8.91 -5.40 -8.42
CA ILE A 267 -7.66 -5.34 -9.18
C ILE A 267 -6.61 -6.22 -8.50
N GLU A 268 -6.32 -5.91 -7.24
CA GLU A 268 -5.36 -6.66 -6.43
C GLU A 268 -5.67 -6.51 -4.93
N ILE A 269 -5.18 -7.44 -4.11
CA ILE A 269 -5.31 -7.44 -2.66
C ILE A 269 -4.03 -7.95 -2.02
N THR A 270 -3.63 -7.38 -0.89
CA THR A 270 -2.42 -7.79 -0.20
C THR A 270 -2.61 -7.78 1.31
N GLY A 271 -1.91 -8.67 2.02
CA GLY A 271 -1.99 -8.84 3.48
C GLY A 271 -1.06 -7.88 4.25
N ARG A 272 -1.14 -6.58 3.94
CA ARG A 272 -0.42 -5.50 4.64
C ARG A 272 -1.18 -4.18 4.50
N ALA A 273 -0.91 -3.22 5.39
CA ALA A 273 -1.43 -1.86 5.25
C ALA A 273 -0.89 -1.16 4.00
N GLY A 274 -1.72 -0.40 3.32
CA GLY A 274 -1.38 0.33 2.10
C GLY A 274 -0.30 1.38 2.29
N ALA A 275 0.27 1.86 1.19
CA ALA A 275 1.24 2.96 1.19
C ALA A 275 0.53 4.31 0.95
N THR A 276 1.33 5.39 0.75
CA THR A 276 0.82 6.72 0.42
C THR A 276 -0.15 7.25 1.49
N CYS A 277 0.29 7.19 2.76
CA CYS A 277 -0.40 7.70 3.96
C CYS A 277 -1.72 6.98 4.30
N LEU A 278 -1.97 5.79 3.77
CA LEU A 278 -3.19 5.03 4.09
C LEU A 278 -3.28 4.65 5.58
N PRO A 279 -2.20 4.23 6.28
CA PRO A 279 -2.27 3.98 7.72
C PRO A 279 -2.63 5.21 8.54
N GLU A 280 -2.08 6.38 8.19
CA GLU A 280 -2.38 7.65 8.84
C GLU A 280 -3.85 8.05 8.60
N MET A 281 -4.36 7.81 7.38
CA MET A 281 -5.76 8.07 7.07
C MET A 281 -6.71 7.19 7.88
N VAL A 282 -6.41 5.88 8.03
CA VAL A 282 -7.17 4.98 8.90
C VAL A 282 -7.15 5.49 10.33
N SER A 283 -5.96 5.88 10.82
CA SER A 283 -5.76 6.39 12.18
C SER A 283 -6.59 7.63 12.43
N LEU A 284 -6.50 8.63 11.57
CA LEU A 284 -7.23 9.90 11.69
C LEU A 284 -8.75 9.72 11.52
N TYR A 285 -9.17 8.86 10.60
CA TYR A 285 -10.60 8.61 10.35
C TYR A 285 -11.30 7.97 11.54
N TYR A 286 -10.67 6.97 12.16
CA TYR A 286 -11.22 6.26 13.32
C TYR A 286 -10.81 6.88 14.66
N GLY A 287 -9.82 7.77 14.69
CA GLY A 287 -9.25 8.36 15.91
C GLY A 287 -8.54 7.32 16.78
N ILE A 288 -7.79 6.44 16.16
CA ILE A 288 -6.99 5.36 16.78
C ILE A 288 -5.58 5.38 16.19
N ASP A 289 -4.63 4.71 16.81
CA ASP A 289 -3.34 4.46 16.18
C ASP A 289 -3.36 3.10 15.44
N TYR A 290 -3.42 3.16 14.11
CA TYR A 290 -3.47 1.95 13.27
C TYR A 290 -2.14 1.19 13.29
N TYR A 291 -1.01 1.88 13.44
CA TYR A 291 0.29 1.23 13.57
C TYR A 291 0.38 0.44 14.87
N GLU A 292 -0.14 0.96 15.98
CA GLU A 292 -0.25 0.19 17.24
C GLU A 292 -1.16 -1.02 17.07
N ALA A 293 -2.27 -0.90 16.34
CA ALA A 293 -3.14 -2.04 16.06
C ALA A 293 -2.43 -3.12 15.23
N ILE A 294 -1.59 -2.74 14.24
CA ILE A 294 -0.77 -3.70 13.48
C ILE A 294 0.22 -4.43 14.38
N VAL A 295 0.91 -3.72 15.28
CA VAL A 295 1.83 -4.31 16.27
C VAL A 295 1.10 -5.28 17.19
N GLN A 296 -0.03 -4.86 17.75
CA GLN A 296 -0.84 -5.68 18.67
C GLN A 296 -1.34 -6.95 17.97
N LEU A 297 -1.85 -6.84 16.74
CA LEU A 297 -2.31 -7.98 15.95
C LEU A 297 -1.19 -8.99 15.72
N ALA A 298 -0.01 -8.53 15.27
CA ALA A 298 1.15 -9.38 15.03
C ALA A 298 1.67 -10.09 16.28
N LEU A 299 1.44 -9.53 17.47
CA LEU A 299 1.78 -10.12 18.77
C LEU A 299 0.65 -10.98 19.38
N GLY A 300 -0.42 -11.21 18.63
CA GLY A 300 -1.54 -12.05 19.06
C GLY A 300 -2.51 -11.39 20.05
N MET A 301 -2.51 -10.07 20.14
CA MET A 301 -3.41 -9.32 21.02
C MET A 301 -4.77 -9.09 20.36
N ASP A 302 -5.81 -8.88 21.18
CA ASP A 302 -7.16 -8.54 20.72
C ASP A 302 -7.22 -7.07 20.25
N VAL A 303 -7.49 -6.88 18.96
CA VAL A 303 -7.59 -5.56 18.33
C VAL A 303 -9.03 -5.11 18.07
N GLU A 304 -10.03 -5.98 18.21
CA GLU A 304 -11.44 -5.64 17.89
C GLU A 304 -11.95 -4.48 18.75
N LYS A 305 -11.53 -4.43 20.01
CA LYS A 305 -11.94 -3.39 20.97
C LYS A 305 -11.52 -1.99 20.58
N LEU A 306 -10.44 -1.83 19.79
CA LEU A 306 -9.98 -0.53 19.34
C LEU A 306 -11.03 0.18 18.46
N TRP A 307 -11.77 -0.58 17.68
CA TRP A 307 -12.80 -0.05 16.77
C TRP A 307 -14.20 0.02 17.37
N SER A 308 -14.45 -0.61 18.53
CA SER A 308 -15.77 -0.64 19.18
C SER A 308 -16.18 0.70 19.82
N ALA A 309 -15.26 1.59 20.12
CA ALA A 309 -15.55 2.90 20.64
C ALA A 309 -16.03 3.83 19.52
N GLY A 310 -17.34 4.02 19.38
CA GLY A 310 -17.94 4.89 18.36
C GLY A 310 -17.40 6.34 18.42
N ARG A 311 -16.34 6.61 17.68
CA ARG A 311 -15.68 7.92 17.59
C ARG A 311 -16.20 8.69 16.38
N PRO A 312 -16.21 10.05 16.44
CA PRO A 312 -16.61 10.84 15.29
C PRO A 312 -15.68 10.59 14.11
N LYS A 313 -16.26 10.27 12.97
CA LYS A 313 -15.53 10.11 11.72
C LYS A 313 -15.31 11.48 11.09
N ARG A 314 -14.06 11.76 10.67
CA ARG A 314 -13.68 13.00 9.97
C ARG A 314 -13.32 12.69 8.54
N SER A 315 -13.37 13.70 7.68
CA SER A 315 -12.74 13.60 6.37
C SER A 315 -11.24 13.72 6.52
N VAL A 316 -10.51 12.91 5.76
CA VAL A 316 -9.04 12.93 5.71
C VAL A 316 -8.62 12.94 4.25
N LEU A 317 -7.61 13.72 3.93
CA LEU A 317 -6.99 13.78 2.63
C LEU A 317 -5.47 13.70 2.79
N ALA A 318 -4.83 12.81 2.04
CA ALA A 318 -3.38 12.71 1.96
C ALA A 318 -2.94 12.85 0.50
N ARG A 319 -1.91 13.66 0.26
CA ARG A 319 -1.37 13.95 -1.06
C ARG A 319 0.15 13.89 -1.07
N SER A 320 0.73 13.15 -2.03
CA SER A 320 2.15 13.22 -2.32
C SER A 320 2.51 14.55 -2.95
N LEU A 321 3.59 15.17 -2.49
CA LEU A 321 4.21 16.29 -3.18
C LEU A 321 5.02 15.76 -4.36
N THR A 322 4.90 16.42 -5.50
CA THR A 322 5.51 16.00 -6.77
C THR A 322 6.15 17.21 -7.45
N SER A 323 7.13 16.96 -8.33
CA SER A 323 7.72 18.00 -9.19
C SER A 323 7.25 17.84 -10.62
N ASP A 324 7.01 18.94 -11.31
CA ASP A 324 6.69 19.02 -12.75
C ASP A 324 7.93 19.02 -13.64
N ARG A 325 9.13 19.13 -13.03
CA ARG A 325 10.43 19.16 -13.74
C ARG A 325 11.53 18.40 -13.00
N THR A 326 12.57 18.06 -13.70
CA THR A 326 13.83 17.54 -13.16
C THR A 326 14.82 18.69 -12.91
N GLY A 327 15.56 18.64 -11.80
CA GLY A 327 16.57 19.64 -11.47
C GLY A 327 17.21 19.41 -10.10
N ILE A 328 18.24 20.19 -9.77
CA ILE A 328 18.86 20.19 -8.44
C ILE A 328 18.14 21.23 -7.57
N VAL A 329 17.68 20.83 -6.41
CA VAL A 329 17.01 21.71 -5.45
C VAL A 329 18.00 22.73 -4.93
N LYS A 330 17.70 24.02 -5.10
CA LYS A 330 18.44 25.11 -4.49
C LYS A 330 17.90 25.44 -3.11
N GLU A 331 16.59 25.61 -3.00
CA GLU A 331 15.92 25.93 -1.76
C GLU A 331 14.44 25.48 -1.77
N ILE A 332 13.92 25.11 -0.60
CA ILE A 332 12.50 24.78 -0.40
C ILE A 332 11.89 25.85 0.49
N HIS A 333 10.97 26.61 -0.08
CA HIS A 333 10.20 27.63 0.63
C HIS A 333 8.85 27.05 1.02
N ASN A 334 8.62 26.89 2.33
CA ASN A 334 7.34 26.50 2.89
C ASN A 334 6.87 27.61 3.87
N ARG A 335 5.79 28.30 3.51
CA ARG A 335 5.20 29.38 4.32
C ARG A 335 4.04 28.90 5.18
N ASN A 336 3.72 27.61 5.14
CA ASN A 336 2.69 27.03 6.00
C ASN A 336 3.16 26.94 7.45
N GLU A 337 2.21 26.80 8.38
CA GLU A 337 2.52 26.43 9.75
C GLU A 337 3.24 25.08 9.80
N LYS A 338 4.11 24.92 10.81
CA LYS A 338 4.80 23.65 11.01
C LYS A 338 3.81 22.58 11.45
N ALA A 339 3.76 21.48 10.74
CA ALA A 339 2.93 20.33 11.05
C ALA A 339 3.75 19.06 10.90
N GLU A 340 3.80 18.25 11.94
CA GLU A 340 4.57 17.01 12.00
C GLU A 340 3.69 15.88 12.53
N LEU A 341 3.49 14.86 11.73
CA LEU A 341 2.68 13.67 12.04
C LEU A 341 3.03 13.03 13.41
N ARG A 342 4.32 13.00 13.76
CA ARG A 342 4.80 12.41 15.03
C ARG A 342 4.25 13.07 16.29
N GLN A 343 3.72 14.27 16.19
CA GLN A 343 3.18 15.05 17.31
C GLN A 343 1.66 15.00 17.38
N VAL A 344 1.02 14.27 16.47
CA VAL A 344 -0.45 14.26 16.31
C VAL A 344 -1.09 13.20 17.19
N ASP A 345 -2.02 13.61 18.04
CA ASP A 345 -3.00 12.71 18.64
C ASP A 345 -4.10 12.42 17.59
N PHE A 346 -4.14 11.20 17.08
CA PHE A 346 -5.14 10.78 16.09
C PHE A 346 -6.59 10.91 16.60
N ALA A 347 -6.81 10.85 17.91
CA ALA A 347 -8.13 11.05 18.50
C ALA A 347 -8.54 12.53 18.59
N ALA A 348 -7.56 13.43 18.70
CA ALA A 348 -7.75 14.87 18.86
C ALA A 348 -6.79 15.67 17.95
N PRO A 349 -6.89 15.55 16.61
CA PRO A 349 -6.01 16.27 15.71
C PRO A 349 -6.23 17.81 15.80
N PRO A 350 -5.24 18.59 15.35
CA PRO A 350 -5.29 20.06 15.37
C PRO A 350 -6.56 20.63 14.73
N GLU A 351 -7.10 21.71 15.30
CA GLU A 351 -8.32 22.38 14.80
C GLU A 351 -8.14 22.98 13.40
N ASN A 352 -6.92 23.45 13.09
CA ASN A 352 -6.60 23.92 11.73
C ASN A 352 -6.59 22.80 10.69
N GLY A 353 -6.66 21.54 11.12
CA GLY A 353 -6.73 20.35 10.28
C GLY A 353 -5.47 20.05 9.47
N LEU A 354 -4.38 20.77 9.67
CA LEU A 354 -3.09 20.48 9.06
C LEU A 354 -2.33 19.48 9.94
N ILE A 355 -2.14 18.27 9.41
CA ILE A 355 -1.58 17.14 10.15
C ILE A 355 -0.09 16.96 9.87
N ASP A 356 0.29 17.01 8.59
CA ASP A 356 1.67 16.80 8.16
C ASP A 356 1.99 17.61 6.90
N ILE A 357 3.15 18.23 6.87
CA ILE A 357 3.85 18.65 5.66
C ILE A 357 5.29 18.21 5.82
N SER A 358 5.69 17.21 5.07
CA SER A 358 7.04 16.69 5.11
C SER A 358 7.65 16.61 3.72
N PHE A 359 8.97 16.80 3.66
CA PHE A 359 9.76 16.71 2.43
C PHE A 359 10.77 15.57 2.56
N ASN A 360 10.92 14.79 1.50
CA ASN A 360 11.91 13.71 1.37
C ASN A 360 13.17 14.19 0.66
N ILE A 361 13.28 15.49 0.43
CA ILE A 361 14.34 16.12 -0.32
C ILE A 361 14.91 17.31 0.47
N GLN A 362 16.14 17.66 0.15
CA GLN A 362 16.82 18.84 0.72
C GLN A 362 17.61 19.59 -0.37
N ALA A 363 18.13 20.78 -0.02
CA ALA A 363 18.98 21.54 -0.92
C ALA A 363 20.20 20.73 -1.37
N GLY A 364 20.53 20.78 -2.64
CA GLY A 364 21.62 20.05 -3.28
C GLY A 364 21.22 18.68 -3.84
N GLU A 365 20.03 18.17 -3.56
CA GLU A 365 19.56 16.89 -4.11
C GLU A 365 18.89 17.04 -5.47
N GLU A 366 18.99 15.98 -6.30
CA GLU A 366 18.31 15.87 -7.57
C GLU A 366 16.83 15.48 -7.35
N VAL A 367 15.92 16.27 -7.89
CA VAL A 367 14.51 15.94 -8.02
C VAL A 367 14.20 15.59 -9.46
N ARG A 368 13.36 14.58 -9.66
CA ARG A 368 12.90 14.18 -10.99
C ARG A 368 11.46 14.64 -11.19
N ARG A 369 11.15 14.96 -12.45
CA ARG A 369 9.75 15.10 -12.84
C ARG A 369 9.01 13.83 -12.48
N TYR A 370 7.83 13.99 -11.90
CA TYR A 370 7.05 12.86 -11.42
C TYR A 370 6.56 11.95 -12.55
N GLU A 371 6.91 10.69 -12.49
CA GLU A 371 6.44 9.62 -13.38
C GLU A 371 5.87 8.44 -12.61
N ASN A 372 6.38 8.16 -11.42
CA ASN A 372 5.95 7.06 -10.55
C ASN A 372 6.20 7.36 -9.07
N GLY A 373 5.75 6.48 -8.19
CA GLY A 373 5.81 6.69 -6.74
C GLY A 373 7.21 6.88 -6.13
N ARG A 374 8.31 6.63 -6.86
CA ARG A 374 9.68 6.90 -6.40
C ARG A 374 10.09 8.37 -6.55
N ASP A 375 9.39 9.09 -7.41
CA ASP A 375 9.66 10.50 -7.71
C ASP A 375 8.92 11.44 -6.75
N ARG A 376 8.35 10.91 -5.65
CA ARG A 376 7.73 11.71 -4.59
C ARG A 376 8.79 12.52 -3.87
N ILE A 377 8.48 13.78 -3.62
CA ILE A 377 9.37 14.71 -2.93
C ILE A 377 8.89 15.06 -1.52
N GLY A 378 7.73 14.54 -1.11
CA GLY A 378 7.16 14.76 0.20
C GLY A 378 5.68 14.38 0.24
N GLN A 379 5.00 14.84 1.27
CA GLN A 379 3.57 14.62 1.47
C GLN A 379 2.90 15.73 2.26
N VAL A 380 1.57 15.82 2.09
CA VAL A 380 0.66 16.64 2.90
C VAL A 380 -0.45 15.75 3.41
N ILE A 381 -0.80 15.85 4.70
CA ILE A 381 -1.94 15.17 5.30
C ILE A 381 -2.84 16.20 5.97
N LEU A 382 -4.13 16.14 5.68
CA LEU A 382 -5.14 17.08 6.13
C LEU A 382 -6.36 16.36 6.71
N THR A 383 -7.03 17.02 7.67
CA THR A 383 -8.36 16.63 8.14
C THR A 383 -9.34 17.78 8.02
N GLY A 384 -10.63 17.46 7.93
CA GLY A 384 -11.70 18.44 7.86
C GLY A 384 -13.06 17.85 8.20
N LYS A 385 -14.08 18.70 8.24
CA LYS A 385 -15.48 18.29 8.43
C LYS A 385 -16.06 17.66 7.16
N SER A 386 -15.48 17.98 6.00
CA SER A 386 -15.86 17.43 4.69
C SER A 386 -14.64 17.27 3.79
N LEU A 387 -14.75 16.45 2.74
CA LEU A 387 -13.70 16.35 1.72
C LEU A 387 -13.47 17.65 1.00
N GLN A 388 -14.54 18.40 0.75
CA GLN A 388 -14.43 19.72 0.11
C GLN A 388 -13.54 20.66 0.94
N GLU A 389 -13.73 20.71 2.25
CA GLU A 389 -12.86 21.50 3.16
C GLU A 389 -11.41 21.06 3.11
N CYS A 390 -11.15 19.72 3.01
CA CYS A 390 -9.81 19.21 2.85
C CYS A 390 -9.20 19.58 1.49
N GLU A 391 -9.97 19.53 0.41
CA GLU A 391 -9.55 19.90 -0.95
C GLU A 391 -9.20 21.40 -1.05
N GLU A 392 -10.06 22.27 -0.53
CA GLU A 392 -9.81 23.72 -0.47
C GLU A 392 -8.54 24.05 0.33
N ARG A 393 -8.37 23.40 1.49
CA ARG A 393 -7.17 23.57 2.33
C ARG A 393 -5.90 23.03 1.66
N LEU A 394 -6.00 21.94 0.88
CA LEU A 394 -4.88 21.44 0.11
C LEU A 394 -4.37 22.47 -0.90
N GLU A 395 -5.28 23.15 -1.61
CA GLU A 395 -4.92 24.20 -2.56
C GLU A 395 -4.17 25.34 -1.86
N GLU A 396 -4.63 25.77 -0.68
CA GLU A 396 -3.97 26.80 0.11
C GLU A 396 -2.56 26.35 0.57
N VAL A 397 -2.43 25.12 1.05
CA VAL A 397 -1.15 24.56 1.50
C VAL A 397 -0.17 24.49 0.32
N LEU A 398 -0.60 23.99 -0.84
CA LEU A 398 0.26 23.86 -2.02
C LEU A 398 0.69 25.22 -2.56
N ALA A 399 -0.17 26.25 -2.53
CA ALA A 399 0.17 27.61 -2.94
C ALA A 399 1.28 28.24 -2.08
N ASN A 400 1.45 27.78 -0.85
CA ASN A 400 2.49 28.23 0.09
C ASN A 400 3.80 27.45 0.00
N ILE A 401 3.91 26.45 -0.89
CA ILE A 401 5.11 25.66 -1.12
C ILE A 401 5.72 26.03 -2.47
N HIS A 402 6.99 26.41 -2.48
CA HIS A 402 7.74 26.70 -3.69
C HIS A 402 9.12 26.05 -3.62
N ILE A 403 9.52 25.35 -4.66
CA ILE A 403 10.84 24.72 -4.78
C ILE A 403 11.64 25.50 -5.82
N GLU A 404 12.74 26.12 -5.38
CA GLU A 404 13.70 26.77 -6.24
C GLU A 404 14.77 25.77 -6.70
N PHE A 405 15.09 25.77 -7.98
CA PHE A 405 16.12 24.91 -8.57
C PHE A 405 17.34 25.72 -8.98
N THR A 406 18.51 25.07 -8.95
CA THR A 406 19.72 25.66 -9.54
C THR A 406 19.55 25.82 -11.05
N GLU A 407 20.16 26.87 -11.62
CA GLU A 407 20.20 27.09 -13.05
C GLU A 407 20.94 25.97 -13.80
#